data_405251c86c32672fbcbae1817699cea8
#
_entry.id   405251c86c32672fbcbae1817699cea8
#
_cell.length_a   1.000
_cell.length_b   1.000
_cell.length_c   1.000
_cell.angle_alpha   90.00
_cell.angle_beta   90.00
_cell.angle_gamma   90.00
#
_symmetry.space_group_name_H-M   'P 1'
#
loop_
_entity.id
_entity.type
_entity.pdbx_description
1 polymer ?
#
loop_
_entity_poly.entity_id
_entity_poly.type
_entity_poly.pdbx_seq_one_letter_code
_entity_poly.pdbx_strand_id
1 'polypeptide(L)'
;MLGRRYGSKWPLAGGMVVVSAAALLFAFAHDDPGPVLLASALLGLGVGAAFAAMAGLIADNVDPREMGVAGGMNTVVRMIGGVIGGQVGAALLTARTIGDTSVPAESAFTITFALSAVTALAAAAIALSIGVRPVRRRLETAEARS
;
A
#
# COMPACT_ATOMS: atom_id res chain seq x y z
N MET A 1 18.39 -7.73 -0.81
CA MET A 1 19.42 -7.44 -1.83
C MET A 1 18.89 -6.81 -3.12
N LEU A 2 17.62 -6.94 -3.50
CA LEU A 2 17.01 -6.33 -4.69
C LEU A 2 16.89 -4.78 -4.63
N GLY A 3 16.64 -4.19 -3.46
CA GLY A 3 16.45 -2.74 -3.31
C GLY A 3 17.67 -1.88 -3.67
N ARG A 4 18.87 -2.45 -3.63
CA ARG A 4 20.13 -1.73 -3.89
C ARG A 4 20.40 -1.43 -5.38
N ARG A 5 19.78 -2.18 -6.30
CA ARG A 5 19.99 -2.03 -7.76
C ARG A 5 18.91 -1.19 -8.46
N TYR A 6 17.67 -1.16 -7.93
CA TYR A 6 16.52 -0.56 -8.61
C TYR A 6 15.83 0.58 -7.82
N GLY A 7 16.34 0.92 -6.61
CA GLY A 7 15.71 1.91 -5.74
C GLY A 7 14.48 1.35 -5.02
N SER A 8 14.20 1.86 -3.82
CA SER A 8 13.11 1.38 -2.94
C SER A 8 11.69 1.58 -3.50
N LYS A 9 11.52 2.31 -4.60
CA LYS A 9 10.24 2.54 -5.26
C LYS A 9 9.68 1.30 -5.98
N TRP A 10 10.52 0.46 -6.55
CA TRP A 10 10.07 -0.76 -7.24
C TRP A 10 9.46 -1.80 -6.29
N PRO A 11 10.07 -2.10 -5.12
CA PRO A 11 9.43 -2.94 -4.13
C PRO A 11 8.12 -2.36 -3.59
N LEU A 12 8.01 -1.03 -3.45
CA LEU A 12 6.76 -0.38 -3.04
C LEU A 12 5.67 -0.56 -4.09
N ALA A 13 5.95 -0.26 -5.35
CA ALA A 13 5.00 -0.43 -6.44
C ALA A 13 4.61 -1.91 -6.61
N GLY A 14 5.58 -2.82 -6.56
CA GLY A 14 5.34 -4.27 -6.63
C GLY A 14 4.44 -4.76 -5.49
N GLY A 15 4.68 -4.30 -4.25
CA GLY A 15 3.82 -4.59 -3.11
C GLY A 15 2.38 -4.13 -3.32
N MET A 16 2.18 -2.92 -3.86
CA MET A 16 0.85 -2.38 -4.17
C MET A 16 0.14 -3.15 -5.29
N VAL A 17 0.87 -3.61 -6.30
CA VAL A 17 0.31 -4.48 -7.36
C VAL A 17 -0.15 -5.82 -6.77
N VAL A 18 0.63 -6.41 -5.87
CA VAL A 18 0.25 -7.65 -5.17
C VAL A 18 -0.99 -7.43 -4.30
N VAL A 19 -1.08 -6.31 -3.58
CA VAL A 19 -2.27 -5.92 -2.81
C VAL A 19 -3.50 -5.79 -3.72
N SER A 20 -3.34 -5.15 -4.90
CA SER A 20 -4.43 -5.05 -5.87
C SER A 20 -4.89 -6.42 -6.39
N ALA A 21 -3.95 -7.30 -6.72
CA ALA A 21 -4.29 -8.68 -7.15
C ALA A 21 -5.03 -9.44 -6.05
N ALA A 22 -4.60 -9.32 -4.78
CA ALA A 22 -5.30 -9.91 -3.64
C ALA A 22 -6.73 -9.37 -3.49
N ALA A 23 -6.91 -8.06 -3.63
CA ALA A 23 -8.23 -7.43 -3.54
C ALA A 23 -9.16 -7.89 -4.68
N LEU A 24 -8.63 -8.08 -5.91
CA LEU A 24 -9.41 -8.64 -7.02
C LEU A 24 -9.80 -10.10 -6.77
N LEU A 25 -8.91 -10.92 -6.19
CA LEU A 25 -9.26 -12.28 -5.79
C LEU A 25 -10.40 -12.29 -4.78
N PHE A 26 -10.37 -11.41 -3.76
CA PHE A 26 -11.48 -11.26 -2.82
C PHE A 26 -12.77 -10.78 -3.49
N ALA A 27 -12.67 -9.94 -4.55
CA ALA A 27 -13.84 -9.43 -5.25
C ALA A 27 -14.56 -10.51 -6.09
N PHE A 28 -13.81 -11.44 -6.71
CA PHE A 28 -14.33 -12.32 -7.76
C PHE A 28 -14.18 -13.81 -7.50
N ALA A 29 -13.38 -14.23 -6.51
CA ALA A 29 -13.07 -15.63 -6.25
C ALA A 29 -13.18 -15.95 -4.75
N HIS A 30 -14.35 -15.67 -4.15
CA HIS A 30 -14.60 -15.85 -2.72
C HIS A 30 -15.50 -17.06 -2.39
N ASP A 31 -15.97 -17.80 -3.40
CA ASP A 31 -16.88 -18.94 -3.21
C ASP A 31 -16.19 -20.15 -2.55
N ASP A 32 -14.88 -20.30 -2.75
CA ASP A 32 -14.08 -21.39 -2.21
C ASP A 32 -13.05 -20.93 -1.18
N PRO A 33 -12.74 -21.74 -0.14
CA PRO A 33 -11.72 -21.41 0.85
C PRO A 33 -10.30 -21.23 0.29
N GLY A 34 -9.96 -21.95 -0.80
CA GLY A 34 -8.63 -21.92 -1.41
C GLY A 34 -8.23 -20.53 -1.93
N PRO A 35 -9.00 -19.90 -2.83
CA PRO A 35 -8.76 -18.54 -3.29
C PRO A 35 -8.74 -17.50 -2.16
N VAL A 36 -9.57 -17.65 -1.13
CA VAL A 36 -9.62 -16.75 0.03
C VAL A 36 -8.31 -16.82 0.83
N LEU A 37 -7.78 -18.03 1.07
CA LEU A 37 -6.50 -18.21 1.75
C LEU A 37 -5.35 -17.64 0.92
N LEU A 38 -5.35 -17.87 -0.39
CA LEU A 38 -4.36 -17.31 -1.29
C LEU A 38 -4.40 -15.77 -1.30
N ALA A 39 -5.59 -15.20 -1.41
CA ALA A 39 -5.79 -13.74 -1.37
C ALA A 39 -5.27 -13.15 -0.05
N SER A 40 -5.55 -13.80 1.08
CA SER A 40 -5.07 -13.38 2.41
C SER A 40 -3.54 -13.42 2.50
N ALA A 41 -2.91 -14.47 1.98
CA ALA A 41 -1.45 -14.59 1.95
C ALA A 41 -0.81 -13.51 1.06
N LEU A 42 -1.36 -13.30 -0.14
CA LEU A 42 -0.90 -12.24 -1.06
C LEU A 42 -1.08 -10.85 -0.45
N LEU A 43 -2.20 -10.59 0.22
CA LEU A 43 -2.45 -9.31 0.91
C LEU A 43 -1.39 -9.07 1.98
N GLY A 44 -1.10 -10.06 2.82
CA GLY A 44 -0.07 -9.96 3.85
C GLY A 44 1.32 -9.72 3.27
N LEU A 45 1.70 -10.45 2.23
CA LEU A 45 2.97 -10.27 1.53
C LEU A 45 3.09 -8.88 0.87
N GLY A 46 2.04 -8.44 0.18
CA GLY A 46 2.02 -7.15 -0.50
C GLY A 46 2.12 -5.97 0.48
N VAL A 47 1.34 -6.00 1.56
CA VAL A 47 1.38 -4.99 2.63
C VAL A 47 2.73 -4.99 3.34
N GLY A 48 3.27 -6.17 3.68
CA GLY A 48 4.58 -6.31 4.30
C GLY A 48 5.70 -5.75 3.43
N ALA A 49 5.70 -6.07 2.13
CA ALA A 49 6.66 -5.54 1.17
C ALA A 49 6.56 -4.01 1.03
N ALA A 50 5.35 -3.47 0.98
CA ALA A 50 5.12 -2.03 0.91
C ALA A 50 5.64 -1.29 2.16
N PHE A 51 5.42 -1.84 3.35
CA PHE A 51 5.93 -1.26 4.61
C PHE A 51 7.46 -1.31 4.68
N ALA A 52 8.07 -2.42 4.30
CA ALA A 52 9.53 -2.53 4.24
C ALA A 52 10.14 -1.55 3.22
N ALA A 53 9.50 -1.40 2.06
CA ALA A 53 9.95 -0.44 1.05
C ALA A 53 9.82 1.02 1.52
N MET A 54 8.74 1.36 2.25
CA MET A 54 8.53 2.70 2.81
C MET A 54 9.59 3.05 3.85
N ALA A 55 9.91 2.11 4.75
CA ALA A 55 11.00 2.28 5.71
C ALA A 55 12.35 2.49 5.01
N GLY A 56 12.63 1.73 3.94
CA GLY A 56 13.81 1.91 3.10
C GLY A 56 13.86 3.28 2.42
N LEU A 57 12.73 3.76 1.87
CA LEU A 57 12.65 5.10 1.26
C LEU A 57 12.97 6.21 2.27
N ILE A 58 12.48 6.12 3.49
CA ILE A 58 12.79 7.08 4.56
C ILE A 58 14.29 7.02 4.86
N ALA A 59 14.84 5.83 5.07
CA ALA A 59 16.26 5.64 5.37
C ALA A 59 17.21 6.14 4.27
N ASP A 60 16.80 6.02 3.00
CA ASP A 60 17.61 6.45 1.85
C ASP A 60 17.54 7.95 1.57
N ASN A 61 16.52 8.67 2.07
CA ASN A 61 16.22 10.05 1.66
C ASN A 61 16.15 11.06 2.81
N VAL A 62 16.22 10.62 4.06
CA VAL A 62 16.13 11.47 5.25
C VAL A 62 17.45 11.46 6.00
N ASP A 63 17.85 12.60 6.56
CA ASP A 63 19.04 12.69 7.42
C ASP A 63 18.85 11.79 8.66
N PRO A 64 19.90 11.05 9.10
CA PRO A 64 19.83 10.21 10.29
C PRO A 64 19.31 10.93 11.53
N ARG A 65 19.54 12.23 11.65
CA ARG A 65 19.07 13.06 12.77
C ARG A 65 17.57 13.30 12.76
N GLU A 66 16.94 13.22 11.59
CA GLU A 66 15.52 13.47 11.35
C GLU A 66 14.69 12.19 11.14
N MET A 67 15.35 11.03 11.14
CA MET A 67 14.67 9.74 10.89
C MET A 67 13.51 9.46 11.84
N GLY A 68 13.64 9.86 13.12
CA GLY A 68 12.56 9.68 14.11
C GLY A 68 11.31 10.51 13.74
N VAL A 69 11.51 11.75 13.34
CA VAL A 69 10.41 12.65 12.92
C VAL A 69 9.74 12.12 11.64
N ALA A 70 10.54 11.79 10.64
CA ALA A 70 10.02 11.27 9.37
C ALA A 70 9.26 9.94 9.54
N GLY A 71 9.76 9.04 10.38
CA GLY A 71 9.09 7.78 10.74
C GLY A 71 7.77 8.03 11.48
N GLY A 72 7.77 8.97 12.42
CA GLY A 72 6.57 9.40 13.13
C GLY A 72 5.51 9.98 12.18
N MET A 73 5.88 10.91 11.31
CA MET A 73 4.99 11.47 10.29
C MET A 73 4.42 10.40 9.37
N ASN A 74 5.25 9.48 8.87
CA ASN A 74 4.79 8.36 8.05
C ASN A 74 3.75 7.51 8.78
N THR A 75 3.95 7.25 10.06
CA THR A 75 3.01 6.50 10.89
C THR A 75 1.67 7.23 11.02
N VAL A 76 1.68 8.53 11.32
CA VAL A 76 0.47 9.36 11.45
C VAL A 76 -0.32 9.39 10.13
N VAL A 77 0.34 9.66 9.00
CA VAL A 77 -0.30 9.68 7.68
C VAL A 77 -0.94 8.33 7.36
N ARG A 78 -0.26 7.24 7.67
CA ARG A 78 -0.77 5.88 7.48
C ARG A 78 -1.99 5.59 8.35
N MET A 79 -1.99 6.03 9.62
CA MET A 79 -3.13 5.88 10.52
C MET A 79 -4.34 6.67 10.02
N ILE A 80 -4.15 7.91 9.58
CA ILE A 80 -5.21 8.74 8.98
C ILE A 80 -5.79 8.04 7.75
N GLY A 81 -4.92 7.55 6.85
CA GLY A 81 -5.35 6.79 5.68
C GLY A 81 -6.14 5.54 6.04
N GLY A 82 -5.71 4.81 7.08
CA GLY A 82 -6.42 3.63 7.60
C GLY A 82 -7.82 3.97 8.13
N VAL A 83 -7.94 5.06 8.89
CA VAL A 83 -9.24 5.53 9.40
C VAL A 83 -10.18 5.91 8.25
N ILE A 84 -9.70 6.73 7.30
CA ILE A 84 -10.51 7.13 6.13
C ILE A 84 -10.92 5.91 5.31
N GLY A 85 -9.99 5.01 5.00
CA GLY A 85 -10.26 3.80 4.25
C GLY A 85 -11.26 2.88 4.95
N GLY A 86 -11.12 2.71 6.27
CA GLY A 86 -12.06 1.95 7.09
C GLY A 86 -13.47 2.55 7.08
N GLN A 87 -13.61 3.87 7.19
CA GLN A 87 -14.92 4.55 7.14
C GLN A 87 -15.57 4.43 5.75
N VAL A 88 -14.80 4.59 4.67
CA VAL A 88 -15.31 4.40 3.30
C VAL A 88 -15.77 2.96 3.10
N GLY A 89 -14.98 1.97 3.56
CA GLY A 89 -15.35 0.56 3.51
C GLY A 89 -16.65 0.28 4.30
N ALA A 90 -16.75 0.76 5.52
CA ALA A 90 -17.94 0.61 6.35
C ALA A 90 -19.18 1.25 5.69
N ALA A 91 -19.04 2.45 5.15
CA ALA A 91 -20.12 3.14 4.45
C ALA A 91 -20.61 2.36 3.22
N LEU A 92 -19.69 1.79 2.44
CA LEU A 92 -20.03 0.97 1.27
C LEU A 92 -20.77 -0.32 1.66
N LEU A 93 -20.32 -0.98 2.73
CA LEU A 93 -20.95 -2.20 3.24
C LEU A 93 -22.34 -1.94 3.79
N THR A 94 -22.56 -0.81 4.46
CA THR A 94 -23.88 -0.44 5.01
C THR A 94 -24.84 0.16 3.99
N ALA A 95 -24.33 0.69 2.87
CA ALA A 95 -25.15 1.27 1.81
C ALA A 95 -25.94 0.24 1.00
N ARG A 96 -25.58 -1.05 1.05
CA ARG A 96 -26.23 -2.13 0.33
C ARG A 96 -26.43 -3.32 1.25
N THR A 97 -27.65 -3.47 1.74
CA THR A 97 -28.06 -4.55 2.64
C THR A 97 -29.06 -5.49 1.94
N ILE A 98 -29.22 -6.69 2.47
CA ILE A 98 -30.18 -7.69 1.98
C ILE A 98 -31.56 -7.39 2.57
N GLY A 99 -32.47 -6.85 1.73
CA GLY A 99 -33.84 -6.48 2.18
C GLY A 99 -33.81 -5.48 3.34
N ASP A 100 -34.66 -5.68 4.32
CA ASP A 100 -34.74 -4.85 5.55
C ASP A 100 -33.79 -5.31 6.66
N THR A 101 -32.73 -6.05 6.32
CA THR A 101 -31.76 -6.55 7.30
C THR A 101 -30.54 -5.64 7.39
N SER A 102 -29.76 -5.75 8.47
CA SER A 102 -28.45 -5.09 8.60
C SER A 102 -27.28 -5.88 7.98
N VAL A 103 -27.59 -6.97 7.25
CA VAL A 103 -26.55 -7.82 6.61
C VAL A 103 -26.16 -7.20 5.27
N PRO A 104 -24.86 -6.89 5.05
CA PRO A 104 -24.40 -6.39 3.78
C PRO A 104 -24.64 -7.37 2.64
N ALA A 105 -25.08 -6.85 1.48
CA ALA A 105 -25.22 -7.66 0.28
C ALA A 105 -23.85 -8.04 -0.28
N GLU A 106 -23.76 -9.18 -0.98
CA GLU A 106 -22.53 -9.66 -1.63
C GLU A 106 -21.93 -8.59 -2.56
N SER A 107 -22.78 -7.87 -3.30
CA SER A 107 -22.36 -6.75 -4.15
C SER A 107 -21.64 -5.62 -3.40
N ALA A 108 -21.91 -5.42 -2.13
CA ALA A 108 -21.23 -4.42 -1.30
C ALA A 108 -19.76 -4.83 -1.07
N PHE A 109 -19.51 -6.11 -0.81
CA PHE A 109 -18.15 -6.64 -0.67
C PHE A 109 -17.36 -6.54 -1.97
N THR A 110 -17.96 -6.98 -3.10
CA THR A 110 -17.33 -6.89 -4.42
C THR A 110 -16.92 -5.46 -4.77
N ILE A 111 -17.80 -4.47 -4.53
CA ILE A 111 -17.49 -3.06 -4.79
C ILE A 111 -16.37 -2.56 -3.87
N THR A 112 -16.41 -2.92 -2.60
CA THR A 112 -15.39 -2.49 -1.62
C THR A 112 -14.01 -3.03 -2.01
N PHE A 113 -13.90 -4.30 -2.38
CA PHE A 113 -12.65 -4.89 -2.81
C PHE A 113 -12.19 -4.36 -4.18
N ALA A 114 -13.10 -4.14 -5.12
CA ALA A 114 -12.77 -3.53 -6.41
C ALA A 114 -12.23 -2.10 -6.23
N LEU A 115 -12.84 -1.29 -5.37
CA LEU A 115 -12.34 0.04 -5.04
C LEU A 115 -10.95 -0.02 -4.38
N SER A 116 -10.74 -0.98 -3.48
CA SER A 116 -9.43 -1.21 -2.85
C SER A 116 -8.36 -1.57 -3.88
N ALA A 117 -8.70 -2.40 -4.87
CA ALA A 117 -7.79 -2.77 -5.95
C ALA A 117 -7.40 -1.55 -6.81
N VAL A 118 -8.38 -0.72 -7.20
CA VAL A 118 -8.13 0.51 -7.97
C VAL A 118 -7.25 1.48 -7.17
N THR A 119 -7.55 1.67 -5.89
CA THR A 119 -6.76 2.56 -5.01
C THR A 119 -5.32 2.06 -4.86
N ALA A 120 -5.10 0.75 -4.72
CA ALA A 120 -3.77 0.17 -4.65
C ALA A 120 -2.99 0.34 -5.97
N LEU A 121 -3.63 0.20 -7.13
CA LEU A 121 -3.01 0.48 -8.42
C LEU A 121 -2.67 1.96 -8.60
N ALA A 122 -3.56 2.86 -8.19
CA ALA A 122 -3.27 4.29 -8.19
C ALA A 122 -2.06 4.63 -7.30
N ALA A 123 -1.97 4.03 -6.11
CA ALA A 123 -0.82 4.18 -5.23
C ALA A 123 0.48 3.63 -5.86
N ALA A 124 0.42 2.49 -6.57
CA ALA A 124 1.55 1.95 -7.32
C ALA A 124 2.02 2.92 -8.43
N ALA A 125 1.09 3.46 -9.21
CA ALA A 125 1.39 4.42 -10.28
C ALA A 125 2.02 5.71 -9.72
N ILE A 126 1.49 6.24 -8.61
CA ILE A 126 2.06 7.40 -7.92
C ILE A 126 3.47 7.08 -7.42
N ALA A 127 3.69 5.92 -6.79
CA ALA A 127 5.01 5.51 -6.30
C ALA A 127 6.05 5.45 -7.42
N LEU A 128 5.67 5.01 -8.61
CA LEU A 128 6.55 4.97 -9.79
C LEU A 128 6.82 6.35 -10.37
N SER A 129 5.85 7.28 -10.31
CA SER A 129 5.98 8.64 -10.85
C SER A 129 6.91 9.53 -10.01
N ILE A 130 7.12 9.20 -8.73
CA ILE A 130 7.97 9.97 -7.84
C ILE A 130 9.45 9.73 -8.19
N GLY A 131 10.14 10.79 -8.63
CA GLY A 131 11.58 10.79 -8.91
C GLY A 131 12.41 10.92 -7.62
N VAL A 132 12.60 9.82 -6.88
CA VAL A 132 13.41 9.82 -5.65
C VAL A 132 14.90 9.80 -6.01
N ARG A 133 15.64 10.84 -5.61
CA ARG A 133 17.12 10.89 -5.73
C ARG A 133 17.70 10.64 -4.34
N PRO A 134 18.46 9.55 -4.10
CA PRO A 134 19.05 9.27 -2.80
C PRO A 134 19.94 10.44 -2.33
N VAL A 135 19.79 10.89 -1.11
CA VAL A 135 20.57 11.97 -0.48
C VAL A 135 22.06 11.65 -0.51
N ARG A 136 22.44 10.38 -0.36
CA ARG A 136 23.84 9.92 -0.42
C ARG A 136 24.57 10.34 -1.70
N ARG A 137 23.90 10.34 -2.83
CA ARG A 137 24.48 10.78 -4.10
C ARG A 137 24.74 12.29 -4.15
N ARG A 138 23.97 13.09 -3.37
CA ARG A 138 24.19 14.53 -3.26
C ARG A 138 25.45 14.85 -2.47
N LEU A 139 25.74 14.07 -1.42
CA LEU A 139 26.93 14.26 -0.61
C LEU A 139 28.21 13.88 -1.38
N GLU A 140 28.19 12.75 -2.09
CA GLU A 140 29.33 12.33 -2.94
C GLU A 140 29.65 13.34 -4.06
N THR A 141 28.61 13.99 -4.62
CA THR A 141 28.81 15.05 -5.65
C THR A 141 29.22 16.39 -5.03
N ALA A 142 28.93 16.67 -3.78
CA ALA A 142 29.38 17.87 -3.07
C ALA A 142 30.87 17.73 -2.65
N GLU A 143 31.26 16.56 -2.14
CA GLU A 143 32.67 16.25 -1.81
C GLU A 143 33.59 16.21 -3.03
N ALA A 144 33.10 15.76 -4.19
CA ALA A 144 33.87 15.73 -5.43
C ALA A 144 34.06 17.14 -6.07
N ARG A 145 33.40 18.17 -5.55
CA ARG A 145 33.50 19.57 -6.03
C ARG A 145 34.28 20.50 -5.11
N SER A 146 34.65 20.03 -3.91
CA SER A 146 35.55 20.74 -2.96
C SER A 146 36.98 20.31 -3.17
#